data_6b0ddfd045f58e1879d978f35b242754
#
_entry.id   6b0ddfd045f58e1879d978f35b242754
#
_cell.length_a   1.000
_cell.length_b   1.000
_cell.length_c   1.000
_cell.angle_alpha   90.00
_cell.angle_beta   90.00
_cell.angle_gamma   90.00
#
_symmetry.space_group_name_H-M   'P 1'
#
loop_
_entity.id
_entity.type
_entity.pdbx_description
1 polymer ?
#
loop_
_entity_poly.entity_id
_entity_poly.type
_entity_poly.pdbx_seq_one_letter_code
_entity_poly.pdbx_strand_id
1 'polypeptide(L)'
;VSSKMRGEIIERVKTKAVDWKSVLRYFIKASVNADKHNSMKRINRRYPYIHAGRKTSRTANIAISIDQSGSVSDSMLSAFFEQLNKLAEIATFTVIPFDDQVFEEKVYQWSKGQKHKRERVLCGGTNFDAPTEYVNKNNFDGHIVLTDMYAPKPKASKCQRMWMTSEDCANHPYFTTNEKVIAIKVT
;
A
#
# COMPACT_ATOMS: atom_id res chain seq x y z
N VAL A 1 -2.64 38.76 6.79
CA VAL A 1 -3.65 37.74 7.12
C VAL A 1 -3.62 37.53 8.62
N SER A 2 -4.74 37.80 9.32
CA SER A 2 -4.87 37.68 10.77
C SER A 2 -4.48 36.25 11.24
N SER A 3 -3.81 36.15 12.38
CA SER A 3 -3.44 34.86 12.99
C SER A 3 -4.66 33.96 13.22
N LYS A 4 -5.84 34.55 13.47
CA LYS A 4 -7.11 33.87 13.60
C LYS A 4 -7.57 33.21 12.29
N MET A 5 -7.44 33.89 11.13
CA MET A 5 -7.73 33.32 9.81
C MET A 5 -6.79 32.18 9.45
N ARG A 6 -5.50 32.25 9.83
CA ARG A 6 -4.55 31.13 9.64
C ARG A 6 -4.96 29.93 10.47
N GLY A 7 -5.37 30.14 11.73
CA GLY A 7 -5.88 29.06 12.59
C GLY A 7 -7.09 28.36 11.99
N GLU A 8 -8.10 29.12 11.54
CA GLU A 8 -9.32 28.58 10.92
C GLU A 8 -9.04 27.84 9.60
N ILE A 9 -8.09 28.33 8.79
CA ILE A 9 -7.69 27.65 7.54
C ILE A 9 -6.96 26.35 7.86
N ILE A 10 -6.06 26.35 8.85
CA ILE A 10 -5.34 25.14 9.28
C ILE A 10 -6.30 24.12 9.86
N GLU A 11 -7.28 24.56 10.65
CA GLU A 11 -8.30 23.67 11.22
C GLU A 11 -9.22 23.09 10.14
N ARG A 12 -9.66 23.87 9.15
CA ARG A 12 -10.43 23.38 7.99
C ARG A 12 -9.64 22.44 7.09
N VAL A 13 -8.33 22.61 6.98
CA VAL A 13 -7.46 21.69 6.22
C VAL A 13 -7.25 20.40 7.00
N LYS A 14 -7.13 20.45 8.33
CA LYS A 14 -7.03 19.26 9.19
C LYS A 14 -8.32 18.43 9.24
N THR A 15 -9.48 19.08 9.14
CA THR A 15 -10.81 18.41 9.26
C THR A 15 -11.33 17.81 7.95
N LYS A 16 -10.68 18.03 6.81
CA LYS A 16 -11.00 17.25 5.61
C LYS A 16 -10.47 15.85 5.78
N ALA A 17 -11.35 14.93 6.18
CA ALA A 17 -11.07 13.51 6.10
C ALA A 17 -10.57 13.20 4.69
N VAL A 18 -9.27 12.90 4.57
CA VAL A 18 -8.68 12.55 3.28
C VAL A 18 -9.41 11.31 2.78
N ASP A 19 -10.06 11.40 1.62
CA ASP A 19 -10.65 10.23 0.99
C ASP A 19 -9.52 9.28 0.60
N TRP A 20 -9.17 8.39 1.54
CA TRP A 20 -8.12 7.40 1.37
C TRP A 20 -8.33 6.55 0.12
N LYS A 21 -9.59 6.33 -0.32
CA LYS A 21 -9.90 5.59 -1.55
C LYS A 21 -9.37 6.31 -2.80
N SER A 22 -9.56 7.61 -2.86
CA SER A 22 -9.02 8.44 -3.96
C SER A 22 -7.50 8.46 -3.93
N VAL A 23 -6.90 8.55 -2.76
CA VAL A 23 -5.44 8.49 -2.60
C VAL A 23 -4.89 7.14 -3.03
N LEU A 24 -5.52 6.06 -2.59
CA LEU A 24 -5.11 4.71 -2.94
C LEU A 24 -5.26 4.43 -4.44
N ARG A 25 -6.37 4.87 -5.06
CA ARG A 25 -6.55 4.79 -6.51
C ARG A 25 -5.48 5.56 -7.27
N TYR A 26 -5.11 6.74 -6.78
CA TYR A 26 -4.02 7.53 -7.37
C TYR A 26 -2.68 6.80 -7.21
N PHE A 27 -2.39 6.26 -6.02
CA PHE A 27 -1.18 5.48 -5.75
C PHE A 27 -1.08 4.27 -6.67
N ILE A 28 -2.14 3.46 -6.80
CA ILE A 28 -2.18 2.32 -7.72
C ILE A 28 -1.93 2.77 -9.16
N LYS A 29 -2.57 3.85 -9.62
CA LYS A 29 -2.36 4.39 -10.97
C LYS A 29 -0.94 4.88 -11.18
N ALA A 30 -0.34 5.53 -10.19
CA ALA A 30 1.03 6.03 -10.25
C ALA A 30 2.08 4.90 -10.22
N SER A 31 1.77 3.80 -9.54
CA SER A 31 2.65 2.63 -9.43
C SER A 31 2.57 1.70 -10.64
N VAL A 32 1.63 1.91 -11.57
CA VAL A 32 1.45 1.04 -12.74
C VAL A 32 2.63 1.16 -13.70
N ASN A 33 3.45 0.13 -13.78
CA ASN A 33 4.41 -0.04 -14.85
C ASN A 33 3.71 -0.53 -16.13
N ALA A 34 4.13 0.04 -17.24
CA ALA A 34 3.57 -0.30 -18.55
C ALA A 34 4.31 -1.51 -19.13
N ASP A 35 3.76 -2.69 -18.89
CA ASP A 35 4.23 -3.90 -19.56
C ASP A 35 3.90 -3.86 -21.05
N LYS A 36 4.93 -3.89 -21.89
CA LYS A 36 4.80 -3.88 -23.34
C LYS A 36 5.02 -5.28 -23.87
N HIS A 37 3.97 -5.90 -24.36
CA HIS A 37 4.05 -7.19 -25.04
C HIS A 37 3.61 -7.09 -26.50
N ASN A 38 4.15 -7.96 -27.35
CA ASN A 38 3.74 -8.05 -28.74
C ASN A 38 2.40 -8.78 -28.85
N SER A 39 1.50 -8.28 -29.67
CA SER A 39 0.18 -8.87 -29.90
C SER A 39 -0.20 -8.84 -31.35
N MET A 40 -0.57 -10.00 -31.92
CA MET A 40 -1.09 -10.12 -33.28
C MET A 40 -2.44 -9.41 -33.49
N LYS A 41 -3.15 -9.11 -32.38
CA LYS A 41 -4.42 -8.36 -32.43
C LYS A 41 -4.24 -6.86 -32.69
N ARG A 42 -3.00 -6.37 -32.71
CA ARG A 42 -2.67 -4.96 -33.00
C ARG A 42 -1.76 -4.88 -34.23
N ILE A 43 -2.13 -4.03 -35.19
CA ILE A 43 -1.32 -3.81 -36.37
C ILE A 43 -0.05 -3.06 -35.98
N ASN A 44 1.09 -3.57 -36.42
CA ASN A 44 2.35 -2.87 -36.34
C ASN A 44 2.35 -1.72 -37.35
N ARG A 45 2.50 -0.48 -36.90
CA ARG A 45 2.45 0.70 -37.78
C ARG A 45 3.61 0.79 -38.75
N ARG A 46 4.75 0.17 -38.45
CA ARG A 46 5.96 0.23 -39.27
C ARG A 46 6.01 -0.90 -40.30
N TYR A 47 5.53 -2.08 -39.90
CA TYR A 47 5.48 -3.28 -40.75
C TYR A 47 4.11 -3.94 -40.60
N PRO A 48 3.06 -3.38 -41.23
CA PRO A 48 1.72 -3.92 -41.10
C PRO A 48 1.67 -5.35 -41.67
N TYR A 49 0.95 -6.23 -41.01
CA TYR A 49 0.73 -7.65 -41.36
C TYR A 49 1.97 -8.58 -41.29
N ILE A 50 3.19 -8.04 -41.14
CA ILE A 50 4.43 -8.83 -41.07
C ILE A 50 4.84 -9.04 -39.62
N HIS A 51 4.71 -8.01 -38.76
CA HIS A 51 5.08 -8.07 -37.35
C HIS A 51 3.93 -7.76 -36.46
N ALA A 52 3.93 -8.42 -35.26
CA ALA A 52 2.97 -8.13 -34.21
C ALA A 52 3.08 -6.66 -33.73
N GLY A 53 1.95 -6.04 -33.47
CA GLY A 53 1.90 -4.71 -32.88
C GLY A 53 2.16 -4.77 -31.38
N ARG A 54 2.64 -3.67 -30.78
CA ARG A 54 2.85 -3.55 -29.33
C ARG A 54 1.54 -3.22 -28.62
N LYS A 55 1.17 -4.03 -27.65
CA LYS A 55 0.10 -3.77 -26.70
C LYS A 55 0.72 -3.43 -25.34
N THR A 56 0.25 -2.38 -24.72
CA THR A 56 0.61 -2.03 -23.33
C THR A 56 -0.47 -2.57 -22.41
N SER A 57 -0.12 -3.47 -21.54
CA SER A 57 -0.96 -3.90 -20.43
C SER A 57 -0.56 -3.09 -19.18
N ARG A 58 -1.54 -2.58 -18.48
CA ARG A 58 -1.34 -1.78 -17.25
C ARG A 58 -1.96 -2.54 -16.10
N THR A 59 -1.24 -3.50 -15.58
CA THR A 59 -1.61 -4.23 -14.36
C THR A 59 -0.60 -3.84 -13.29
N ALA A 60 -1.04 -3.23 -12.20
CA ALA A 60 -0.15 -2.92 -11.08
C ALA A 60 0.03 -4.18 -10.24
N ASN A 61 1.27 -4.55 -9.95
CA ASN A 61 1.61 -5.58 -8.97
C ASN A 61 1.90 -4.88 -7.63
N ILE A 62 0.90 -4.80 -6.77
CA ILE A 62 0.96 -4.09 -5.49
C ILE A 62 1.23 -5.07 -4.36
N ALA A 63 2.24 -4.78 -3.55
CA ALA A 63 2.50 -5.45 -2.29
C ALA A 63 1.83 -4.69 -1.14
N ILE A 64 1.19 -5.41 -0.24
CA ILE A 64 0.60 -4.86 0.98
C ILE A 64 1.17 -5.62 2.16
N SER A 65 2.03 -4.97 2.92
CA SER A 65 2.58 -5.53 4.14
C SER A 65 1.67 -5.22 5.33
N ILE A 66 1.31 -6.25 6.09
CA ILE A 66 0.47 -6.12 7.29
C ILE A 66 1.33 -6.42 8.50
N ASP A 67 1.50 -5.42 9.32
CA ASP A 67 2.14 -5.54 10.62
C ASP A 67 1.26 -6.36 11.58
N GLN A 68 1.79 -7.45 12.07
CA GLN A 68 1.12 -8.34 13.02
C GLN A 68 1.83 -8.40 14.37
N SER A 69 2.73 -7.45 14.63
CA SER A 69 3.43 -7.32 15.89
C SER A 69 2.48 -7.15 17.08
N GLY A 70 2.99 -7.40 18.29
CA GLY A 70 2.22 -7.31 19.50
C GLY A 70 1.73 -5.89 19.85
N SER A 71 2.35 -4.84 19.28
CA SER A 71 1.94 -3.44 19.46
C SER A 71 0.67 -3.07 18.68
N VAL A 72 0.41 -3.77 17.57
CA VAL A 72 -0.81 -3.58 16.78
C VAL A 72 -2.01 -4.22 17.48
N SER A 73 -2.96 -3.40 17.92
CA SER A 73 -4.17 -3.89 18.58
C SER A 73 -5.08 -4.68 17.62
N ASP A 74 -5.91 -5.54 18.20
CA ASP A 74 -6.88 -6.32 17.42
C ASP A 74 -7.93 -5.47 16.72
N SER A 75 -8.29 -4.32 17.28
CA SER A 75 -9.18 -3.34 16.65
C SER A 75 -8.51 -2.71 15.42
N MET A 76 -7.25 -2.35 15.53
CA MET A 76 -6.45 -1.80 14.44
C MET A 76 -6.26 -2.81 13.31
N LEU A 77 -5.95 -4.07 13.65
CA LEU A 77 -5.85 -5.15 12.67
C LEU A 77 -7.20 -5.38 11.95
N SER A 78 -8.32 -5.33 12.69
CA SER A 78 -9.66 -5.42 12.09
C SER A 78 -9.94 -4.29 11.11
N ALA A 79 -9.57 -3.06 11.46
CA ALA A 79 -9.69 -1.90 10.58
C ALA A 79 -8.83 -2.06 9.32
N PHE A 80 -7.61 -2.59 9.44
CA PHE A 80 -6.75 -2.90 8.30
C PHE A 80 -7.42 -3.89 7.34
N PHE A 81 -7.92 -5.01 7.85
CA PHE A 81 -8.62 -6.01 7.02
C PHE A 81 -9.89 -5.46 6.37
N GLU A 82 -10.62 -4.57 7.05
CA GLU A 82 -11.77 -3.89 6.45
C GLU A 82 -11.35 -3.02 5.27
N GLN A 83 -10.25 -2.28 5.39
CA GLN A 83 -9.73 -1.47 4.29
C GLN A 83 -9.23 -2.34 3.13
N LEU A 84 -8.58 -3.47 3.42
CA LEU A 84 -8.14 -4.42 2.41
C LEU A 84 -9.31 -5.06 1.66
N ASN A 85 -10.41 -5.41 2.34
CA ASN A 85 -11.62 -5.89 1.69
C ASN A 85 -12.21 -4.84 0.72
N LYS A 86 -12.19 -3.55 1.11
CA LYS A 86 -12.61 -2.45 0.23
C LYS A 86 -11.66 -2.25 -0.95
N LEU A 87 -10.35 -2.48 -0.75
CA LEU A 87 -9.35 -2.42 -1.81
C LEU A 87 -9.50 -3.59 -2.79
N ALA A 88 -9.79 -4.79 -2.28
CA ALA A 88 -10.01 -5.98 -3.09
C ALA A 88 -11.20 -5.86 -4.05
N GLU A 89 -12.14 -4.97 -3.79
CA GLU A 89 -13.20 -4.62 -4.76
C GLU A 89 -12.65 -3.97 -6.03
N ILE A 90 -11.48 -3.33 -5.94
CA ILE A 90 -10.90 -2.51 -7.02
C ILE A 90 -9.74 -3.22 -7.70
N ALA A 91 -8.85 -3.88 -6.96
CA ALA A 91 -7.59 -4.41 -7.44
C ALA A 91 -7.26 -5.78 -6.83
N THR A 92 -6.37 -6.51 -7.50
CA THR A 92 -5.67 -7.67 -6.95
C THR A 92 -4.33 -7.22 -6.39
N PHE A 93 -3.92 -7.75 -5.26
CA PHE A 93 -2.68 -7.41 -4.58
C PHE A 93 -2.10 -8.60 -3.82
N THR A 94 -0.82 -8.53 -3.48
CA THR A 94 -0.14 -9.55 -2.68
C THR A 94 -0.06 -9.08 -1.23
N VAL A 95 -0.53 -9.92 -0.31
CA VAL A 95 -0.48 -9.64 1.13
C VAL A 95 0.74 -10.32 1.73
N ILE A 96 1.50 -9.57 2.50
CA ILE A 96 2.75 -9.96 3.14
C ILE A 96 2.59 -9.74 4.65
N PRO A 97 2.13 -10.74 5.42
CA PRO A 97 2.14 -10.66 6.87
C PRO A 97 3.58 -10.62 7.37
N PHE A 98 3.90 -9.72 8.28
CA PHE A 98 5.23 -9.60 8.86
C PHE A 98 5.18 -9.20 10.34
N ASP A 99 6.28 -9.51 11.04
CA ASP A 99 6.64 -9.02 12.36
C ASP A 99 8.12 -8.62 12.36
N ASP A 100 9.00 -9.35 13.03
CA ASP A 100 10.46 -9.18 12.91
C ASP A 100 10.99 -9.65 11.55
N GLN A 101 10.28 -10.55 10.88
CA GLN A 101 10.64 -11.14 9.60
C GLN A 101 9.41 -11.41 8.73
N VAL A 102 9.63 -11.70 7.45
CA VAL A 102 8.59 -12.13 6.51
C VAL A 102 8.63 -13.64 6.38
N PHE A 103 7.49 -14.29 6.60
CA PHE A 103 7.31 -15.72 6.34
C PHE A 103 6.76 -15.92 4.93
N GLU A 104 7.62 -16.31 4.00
CA GLU A 104 7.25 -16.44 2.58
C GLU A 104 6.08 -17.43 2.38
N GLU A 105 5.96 -18.46 3.23
CA GLU A 105 4.86 -19.44 3.20
C GLU A 105 3.49 -18.84 3.52
N LYS A 106 3.46 -17.70 4.20
CA LYS A 106 2.23 -16.99 4.61
C LYS A 106 1.89 -15.82 3.68
N VAL A 107 2.70 -15.58 2.66
CA VAL A 107 2.42 -14.59 1.62
C VAL A 107 1.37 -15.16 0.68
N TYR A 108 0.31 -14.41 0.45
CA TYR A 108 -0.78 -14.84 -0.43
C TYR A 108 -1.28 -13.72 -1.34
N GLN A 109 -1.82 -14.13 -2.47
CA GLN A 109 -2.46 -13.20 -3.39
C GLN A 109 -3.94 -13.02 -3.03
N TRP A 110 -4.34 -11.79 -2.84
CA TRP A 110 -5.73 -11.43 -2.61
C TRP A 110 -6.36 -10.97 -3.91
N SER A 111 -7.20 -11.82 -4.47
CA SER A 111 -7.83 -11.58 -5.77
C SER A 111 -9.01 -10.63 -5.67
N LYS A 112 -9.23 -9.87 -6.73
CA LYS A 112 -10.36 -8.95 -6.83
C LYS A 112 -11.69 -9.66 -6.58
N GLY A 113 -12.50 -9.06 -5.70
CA GLY A 113 -13.83 -9.57 -5.33
C GLY A 113 -13.82 -10.62 -4.22
N GLN A 114 -12.67 -11.11 -3.78
CA GLN A 114 -12.58 -11.99 -2.62
C GLN A 114 -12.68 -11.18 -1.33
N LYS A 115 -13.26 -11.79 -0.30
CA LYS A 115 -13.29 -11.25 1.07
C LYS A 115 -12.58 -12.22 2.00
N HIS A 116 -11.69 -11.67 2.81
CA HIS A 116 -10.99 -12.42 3.84
C HIS A 116 -11.38 -11.92 5.22
N LYS A 117 -11.45 -12.84 6.17
CA LYS A 117 -11.62 -12.52 7.58
C LYS A 117 -10.28 -12.09 8.18
N ARG A 118 -10.35 -11.32 9.26
CA ARG A 118 -9.18 -11.00 10.05
C ARG A 118 -8.53 -12.29 10.58
N GLU A 119 -7.25 -12.41 10.38
CA GLU A 119 -6.44 -13.50 10.91
C GLU A 119 -5.10 -12.94 11.41
N ARG A 120 -4.80 -13.16 12.69
CA ARG A 120 -3.49 -12.90 13.27
C ARG A 120 -2.70 -14.19 13.19
N VAL A 121 -1.63 -14.18 12.41
CA VAL A 121 -0.79 -15.36 12.12
C VAL A 121 0.56 -15.26 12.83
N LEU A 122 0.96 -14.05 13.21
CA LEU A 122 2.24 -13.73 13.83
C LEU A 122 2.00 -12.87 15.08
N CYS A 123 2.96 -12.85 15.99
CA CYS A 123 2.93 -12.00 17.19
C CYS A 123 4.35 -11.86 17.74
N GLY A 124 5.18 -11.10 17.07
CA GLY A 124 6.57 -10.80 17.44
C GLY A 124 6.82 -9.31 17.61
N GLY A 125 8.07 -8.90 17.45
CA GLY A 125 8.46 -7.49 17.36
C GLY A 125 8.09 -6.87 16.01
N THR A 126 8.69 -5.73 15.69
CA THR A 126 8.44 -5.04 14.41
C THR A 126 9.75 -4.67 13.73
N ASN A 127 9.94 -5.14 12.52
CA ASN A 127 11.08 -4.80 11.68
C ASN A 127 10.61 -4.47 10.25
N PHE A 128 10.64 -3.19 9.88
CA PHE A 128 10.20 -2.72 8.56
C PHE A 128 11.20 -3.02 7.44
N ASP A 129 12.44 -3.39 7.76
CA ASP A 129 13.42 -3.81 6.76
C ASP A 129 13.03 -5.12 6.11
N ALA A 130 12.47 -6.06 6.87
CA ALA A 130 12.08 -7.37 6.38
C ALA A 130 11.08 -7.31 5.19
N PRO A 131 9.90 -6.65 5.31
CA PRO A 131 8.98 -6.53 4.20
C PRO A 131 9.52 -5.63 3.08
N THR A 132 10.36 -4.64 3.39
CA THR A 132 10.98 -3.78 2.38
C THR A 132 11.97 -4.55 1.51
N GLU A 133 12.81 -5.40 2.10
CA GLU A 133 13.76 -6.26 1.37
C GLU A 133 13.02 -7.30 0.51
N TYR A 134 11.97 -7.90 1.05
CA TYR A 134 11.12 -8.83 0.31
C TYR A 134 10.51 -8.17 -0.94
N VAL A 135 9.95 -6.97 -0.78
CA VAL A 135 9.37 -6.20 -1.89
C VAL A 135 10.44 -5.79 -2.91
N ASN A 136 11.62 -5.36 -2.46
CA ASN A 136 12.73 -5.00 -3.32
C ASN A 136 13.29 -6.18 -4.13
N LYS A 137 13.21 -7.40 -3.60
CA LYS A 137 13.64 -8.65 -4.25
C LYS A 137 12.63 -9.09 -5.32
N ASN A 138 11.34 -8.94 -5.06
CA ASN A 138 10.27 -9.48 -5.90
C ASN A 138 9.71 -8.48 -6.93
N ASN A 139 10.31 -7.30 -7.11
CA ASN A 139 9.99 -6.32 -8.15
C ASN A 139 8.51 -5.91 -8.19
N PHE A 140 7.96 -5.51 -7.06
CA PHE A 140 6.62 -4.91 -7.01
C PHE A 140 6.63 -3.49 -7.54
N ASP A 141 5.49 -3.04 -8.08
CA ASP A 141 5.31 -1.69 -8.62
C ASP A 141 4.99 -0.67 -7.53
N GLY A 142 4.39 -1.10 -6.44
CA GLY A 142 4.05 -0.27 -5.29
C GLY A 142 3.97 -1.09 -4.00
N HIS A 143 4.26 -0.43 -2.89
CA HIS A 143 4.27 -1.03 -1.56
C HIS A 143 3.41 -0.22 -0.60
N ILE A 144 2.44 -0.85 0.04
CA ILE A 144 1.61 -0.26 1.08
C ILE A 144 1.93 -0.99 2.39
N VAL A 145 2.25 -0.25 3.43
CA VAL A 145 2.55 -0.81 4.75
C VAL A 145 1.46 -0.40 5.73
N LEU A 146 0.81 -1.39 6.32
CA LEU A 146 -0.22 -1.24 7.35
C LEU A 146 0.42 -1.52 8.70
N THR A 147 0.58 -0.51 9.53
CA THR A 147 1.33 -0.58 10.81
C THR A 147 0.91 0.54 11.76
N ASP A 148 1.28 0.42 13.02
CA ASP A 148 1.23 1.52 14.01
C ASP A 148 2.42 2.48 13.89
N MET A 149 3.38 2.21 13.00
CA MET A 149 4.62 2.98 12.79
C MET A 149 5.55 3.03 14.02
N TYR A 150 5.46 2.06 14.92
CA TYR A 150 6.23 2.03 16.17
C TYR A 150 7.50 1.18 16.06
N ALA A 151 8.33 1.49 15.06
CA ALA A 151 9.63 0.86 14.87
C ALA A 151 10.60 1.81 14.12
N PRO A 152 11.91 1.51 14.07
CA PRO A 152 12.89 2.32 13.37
C PRO A 152 12.57 2.48 11.88
N LYS A 153 13.06 3.60 11.32
CA LYS A 153 12.90 3.90 9.90
C LYS A 153 13.55 2.81 9.04
N PRO A 154 12.80 2.24 8.08
CA PRO A 154 13.34 1.18 7.22
C PRO A 154 14.27 1.70 6.14
N LYS A 155 14.98 0.76 5.51
CA LYS A 155 15.76 0.97 4.30
C LYS A 155 14.93 1.56 3.16
N ALA A 156 15.61 2.12 2.16
CA ALA A 156 14.96 2.66 0.98
C ALA A 156 14.21 1.57 0.19
N SER A 157 13.00 1.88 -0.25
CA SER A 157 12.23 1.04 -1.17
C SER A 157 12.58 1.36 -2.62
N LYS A 158 12.69 0.35 -3.48
CA LYS A 158 12.88 0.51 -4.92
C LYS A 158 11.61 1.00 -5.63
N CYS A 159 10.45 0.64 -5.09
CA CYS A 159 9.16 1.10 -5.58
C CYS A 159 8.59 2.19 -4.66
N GLN A 160 7.55 2.86 -5.14
CA GLN A 160 6.84 3.84 -4.33
C GLN A 160 6.21 3.17 -3.11
N ARG A 161 6.51 3.68 -1.91
CA ARG A 161 5.97 3.19 -0.64
C ARG A 161 4.98 4.18 -0.04
N MET A 162 3.97 3.65 0.64
CA MET A 162 2.96 4.41 1.34
C MET A 162 2.64 3.74 2.67
N TRP A 163 2.44 4.54 3.70
CA TRP A 163 2.12 4.10 5.05
C TRP A 163 0.63 4.30 5.33
N MET A 164 0.02 3.34 5.98
CA MET A 164 -1.35 3.42 6.43
C MET A 164 -1.41 3.03 7.91
N THR A 165 -1.88 3.95 8.74
CA THR A 165 -1.86 3.81 10.20
C THR A 165 -3.11 4.40 10.83
N SER A 166 -3.26 4.32 12.16
CA SER A 166 -4.32 5.01 12.90
C SER A 166 -4.10 6.53 12.94
N GLU A 167 -5.14 7.30 13.26
CA GLU A 167 -5.03 8.75 13.39
C GLU A 167 -4.04 9.14 14.51
N ASP A 168 -4.05 8.41 15.62
CA ASP A 168 -3.15 8.67 16.76
C ASP A 168 -1.69 8.42 16.40
N CYS A 169 -1.40 7.30 15.75
CA CYS A 169 -0.03 6.95 15.33
C CYS A 169 0.47 7.85 14.19
N ALA A 170 -0.41 8.33 13.31
CA ALA A 170 -0.04 9.29 12.27
C ALA A 170 0.41 10.64 12.84
N ASN A 171 -0.16 11.06 13.97
CA ASN A 171 0.20 12.30 14.66
C ASN A 171 1.50 12.17 15.47
N HIS A 172 1.84 10.97 15.95
CA HIS A 172 2.99 10.68 16.79
C HIS A 172 3.84 9.53 16.24
N PRO A 173 4.38 9.63 15.01
CA PRO A 173 5.17 8.56 14.42
C PRO A 173 6.53 8.44 15.13
N TYR A 174 7.03 7.22 15.26
CA TYR A 174 8.36 6.97 15.85
C TYR A 174 9.50 7.51 14.96
N PHE A 175 9.28 7.64 13.65
CA PHE A 175 10.26 8.18 12.71
C PHE A 175 9.60 9.15 11.72
N THR A 176 10.40 10.10 11.22
CA THR A 176 9.96 11.04 10.17
C THR A 176 10.22 10.48 8.79
N THR A 177 9.23 10.60 7.90
CA THR A 177 9.33 10.14 6.51
C THR A 177 8.77 11.18 5.54
N ASN A 178 9.37 11.24 4.33
CA ASN A 178 8.84 12.03 3.22
C ASN A 178 7.82 11.23 2.39
N GLU A 179 7.64 9.94 2.71
CA GLU A 179 6.67 9.08 2.06
C GLU A 179 5.25 9.41 2.54
N LYS A 180 4.27 9.06 1.74
CA LYS A 180 2.88 9.38 2.06
C LYS A 180 2.38 8.55 3.24
N VAL A 181 1.87 9.22 4.26
CA VAL A 181 1.20 8.60 5.41
C VAL A 181 -0.29 8.90 5.33
N ILE A 182 -1.11 7.88 5.49
CA ILE A 182 -2.57 7.98 5.52
C ILE A 182 -3.07 7.48 6.86
N ALA A 183 -3.88 8.30 7.52
CA ALA A 183 -4.58 7.94 8.73
C ALA A 183 -5.92 7.26 8.42
N ILE A 184 -6.20 6.16 9.09
CA ILE A 184 -7.50 5.49 9.06
C ILE A 184 -8.17 5.58 10.42
N LYS A 185 -9.50 5.69 10.43
CA LYS A 185 -10.27 5.63 11.67
C LYS A 185 -10.34 4.20 12.15
N VAL A 186 -9.91 3.99 13.38
CA VAL A 186 -10.08 2.75 14.12
C VAL A 186 -11.29 2.96 15.03
N THR A 187 -12.39 2.28 14.74
CA THR A 187 -13.62 2.30 15.53
C THR A 187 -13.64 1.17 16.55
#